data_e56ae928c20275a4e0e719ce60a727ab
#
_entry.id   e56ae928c20275a4e0e719ce60a727ab
#
_cell.length_a   1.000
_cell.length_b   1.000
_cell.length_c   1.000
_cell.angle_alpha   90.00
_cell.angle_beta   90.00
_cell.angle_gamma   90.00
#
_symmetry.space_group_name_H-M   'P 1'
#
loop_
_entity.id
_entity.type
_entity.pdbx_description
1 polymer ?
#
loop_
_entity_poly.entity_id
_entity_poly.type
_entity_poly.pdbx_seq_one_letter_code
_entity_poly.pdbx_strand_id
1 'polypeptide(L)'
;NSICNFKKVAKLMNNKLKKEIIDFAHSIGIDSIGFTTADPFDELKQKLEEYHAKGYASGFEESNISLRTEPKLSLPSARSIIAIAVGYPNKLKGAPKSVKGDRRGMFARASWGQDYHSIMRKRLDKLADFIKEKVPDVEIQSMVDTGVLSDRAVAERAGLGFTGRNGFVISPELGTWSYLGEMLVSIPFEPDDPLLDSCGDCTICVDRCPTGALVGNGQLNSQKCISFLTQTKGYLQDEYRYKIGNRLYGCDTCQQVCPKNRGINTQHDDIVLEPEILKPRLV
;
A
#
# COMPACT_ATOMS: atom_id res chain seq x y z
N ASN A 1 10.79 23.14 36.99
CA ASN A 1 9.49 22.44 37.21
C ASN A 1 8.39 22.80 36.19
N SER A 2 8.31 24.05 35.71
CA SER A 2 7.23 24.49 34.78
C SER A 2 7.34 23.84 33.39
N ILE A 3 8.54 23.78 32.76
CA ILE A 3 8.77 23.22 31.42
C ILE A 3 8.50 21.70 31.38
N CYS A 4 8.83 20.98 32.44
CA CYS A 4 8.58 19.54 32.54
C CYS A 4 7.07 19.24 32.61
N ASN A 5 6.32 20.10 33.29
CA ASN A 5 4.86 19.98 33.41
C ASN A 5 4.16 20.29 32.06
N PHE A 6 4.63 21.29 31.30
CA PHE A 6 4.13 21.62 29.98
C PHE A 6 4.33 20.47 28.98
N LYS A 7 5.52 19.86 28.94
CA LYS A 7 5.79 18.69 28.06
C LYS A 7 4.91 17.51 28.40
N LYS A 8 4.66 17.25 29.69
CA LYS A 8 3.79 16.15 30.14
C LYS A 8 2.33 16.37 29.76
N VAL A 9 1.83 17.59 29.89
CA VAL A 9 0.47 17.96 29.48
C VAL A 9 0.30 17.86 27.96
N ALA A 10 1.24 18.38 27.17
CA ALA A 10 1.20 18.28 25.71
C ALA A 10 1.23 16.81 25.23
N LYS A 11 2.04 15.96 25.86
CA LYS A 11 2.08 14.51 25.54
C LYS A 11 0.73 13.83 25.84
N LEU A 12 0.09 14.17 26.98
CA LEU A 12 -1.24 13.63 27.33
C LEU A 12 -2.32 14.07 26.35
N MET A 13 -2.30 15.35 25.94
CA MET A 13 -3.24 15.87 24.94
C MET A 13 -3.05 15.18 23.58
N ASN A 14 -1.82 15.02 23.12
CA ASN A 14 -1.52 14.33 21.87
C ASN A 14 -1.93 12.85 21.91
N ASN A 15 -1.77 12.15 23.03
CA ASN A 15 -2.20 10.77 23.18
C ASN A 15 -3.74 10.64 23.15
N LYS A 16 -4.47 11.61 23.74
CA LYS A 16 -5.92 11.65 23.64
C LYS A 16 -6.37 11.88 22.19
N LEU A 17 -5.78 12.87 21.53
CA LEU A 17 -6.06 13.17 20.13
C LEU A 17 -5.73 11.98 19.22
N LYS A 18 -4.59 11.31 19.43
CA LYS A 18 -4.22 10.09 18.70
C LYS A 18 -5.32 9.03 18.79
N LYS A 19 -5.87 8.79 19.99
CA LYS A 19 -6.97 7.86 20.18
C LYS A 19 -8.24 8.29 19.44
N GLU A 20 -8.62 9.56 19.55
CA GLU A 20 -9.79 10.11 18.83
C GLU A 20 -9.62 9.96 17.30
N ILE A 21 -8.42 10.16 16.77
CA ILE A 21 -8.10 9.97 15.35
C ILE A 21 -8.26 8.50 14.95
N ILE A 22 -7.76 7.56 15.76
CA ILE A 22 -7.91 6.11 15.51
C ILE A 22 -9.38 5.71 15.48
N ASP A 23 -10.15 6.12 16.49
CA ASP A 23 -11.58 5.80 16.61
C ASP A 23 -12.36 6.37 15.40
N PHE A 24 -12.06 7.60 15.02
CA PHE A 24 -12.67 8.23 13.85
C PHE A 24 -12.28 7.53 12.53
N ALA A 25 -10.99 7.19 12.35
CA ALA A 25 -10.50 6.49 11.17
C ALA A 25 -11.27 5.18 10.93
N HIS A 26 -11.46 4.38 11.98
CA HIS A 26 -12.26 3.14 11.88
C HIS A 26 -13.73 3.44 11.53
N SER A 27 -14.32 4.51 12.08
CA SER A 27 -15.71 4.89 11.79
C SER A 27 -15.97 5.29 10.33
N ILE A 28 -14.93 5.72 9.62
CA ILE A 28 -15.01 6.10 8.19
C ILE A 28 -14.51 5.01 7.24
N GLY A 29 -14.27 3.79 7.74
CA GLY A 29 -13.90 2.62 6.94
C GLY A 29 -12.40 2.49 6.64
N ILE A 30 -11.54 3.08 7.46
CA ILE A 30 -10.10 2.78 7.47
C ILE A 30 -9.89 1.55 8.36
N ASP A 31 -9.34 0.47 7.81
CA ASP A 31 -9.21 -0.79 8.53
C ASP A 31 -8.02 -0.81 9.50
N SER A 32 -6.92 -0.18 9.11
CA SER A 32 -5.73 -0.09 9.94
C SER A 32 -5.10 1.30 9.83
N ILE A 33 -4.64 1.82 10.95
CA ILE A 33 -4.01 3.13 11.08
C ILE A 33 -2.83 3.04 12.03
N GLY A 34 -1.74 3.70 11.71
CA GLY A 34 -0.54 3.76 12.54
C GLY A 34 0.19 5.08 12.39
N PHE A 35 1.07 5.35 13.34
CA PHE A 35 1.77 6.63 13.45
C PHE A 35 3.28 6.39 13.46
N THR A 36 4.02 7.24 12.75
CA THR A 36 5.48 7.20 12.77
C THR A 36 6.06 8.60 12.73
N THR A 37 7.37 8.72 12.94
CA THR A 37 8.08 10.01 12.89
C THR A 37 8.22 10.50 11.45
N ALA A 38 8.45 11.81 11.27
CA ALA A 38 8.80 12.42 9.99
C ALA A 38 10.32 12.45 9.75
N ASP A 39 11.07 11.54 10.38
CA ASP A 39 12.50 11.39 10.16
C ASP A 39 12.78 10.73 8.79
N PRO A 40 13.96 10.96 8.20
CA PRO A 40 14.35 10.31 6.95
C PRO A 40 14.30 8.78 7.01
N PHE A 41 14.16 8.15 5.84
CA PHE A 41 14.18 6.70 5.65
C PHE A 41 15.54 6.26 5.09
N ASP A 42 16.61 6.34 5.89
CA ASP A 42 17.99 6.13 5.44
C ASP A 42 18.22 4.73 4.85
N GLU A 43 17.68 3.68 5.48
CA GLU A 43 17.79 2.31 4.97
C GLU A 43 17.03 2.13 3.64
N LEU A 44 15.89 2.82 3.47
CA LEU A 44 15.14 2.81 2.22
C LEU A 44 15.95 3.48 1.11
N LYS A 45 16.64 4.59 1.41
CA LYS A 45 17.47 5.31 0.46
C LYS A 45 18.51 4.39 -0.17
N GLN A 46 19.26 3.67 0.64
CA GLN A 46 20.24 2.69 0.16
C GLN A 46 19.61 1.59 -0.70
N LYS A 47 18.47 1.03 -0.26
CA LYS A 47 17.74 0.01 -1.02
C LYS A 47 17.24 0.51 -2.37
N LEU A 48 16.80 1.78 -2.46
CA LEU A 48 16.34 2.38 -3.70
C LEU A 48 17.51 2.68 -4.67
N GLU A 49 18.65 3.14 -4.16
CA GLU A 49 19.86 3.33 -4.94
C GLU A 49 20.33 2.01 -5.60
N GLU A 50 20.39 0.94 -4.80
CA GLU A 50 20.72 -0.40 -5.33
C GLU A 50 19.68 -0.90 -6.34
N TYR A 51 18.39 -0.64 -6.10
CA TYR A 51 17.29 -1.02 -6.98
C TYR A 51 17.38 -0.33 -8.34
N HIS A 52 17.68 0.97 -8.34
CA HIS A 52 17.91 1.74 -9.56
C HIS A 52 19.17 1.28 -10.29
N ALA A 53 20.29 1.05 -9.57
CA ALA A 53 21.53 0.57 -10.16
C ALA A 53 21.39 -0.81 -10.86
N LYS A 54 20.48 -1.66 -10.36
CA LYS A 54 20.14 -2.97 -10.97
C LYS A 54 19.19 -2.85 -12.16
N GLY A 55 18.67 -1.66 -12.48
CA GLY A 55 17.66 -1.46 -13.54
C GLY A 55 16.31 -2.12 -13.24
N TYR A 56 15.93 -2.22 -11.97
CA TYR A 56 14.69 -2.89 -11.54
C TYR A 56 13.48 -1.95 -11.50
N ALA A 57 13.71 -0.64 -11.51
CA ALA A 57 12.67 0.39 -11.41
C ALA A 57 11.66 0.28 -12.57
N SER A 58 10.39 0.55 -12.27
CA SER A 58 9.31 0.59 -13.27
C SER A 58 9.35 1.87 -14.11
N GLY A 59 9.78 2.96 -13.51
CA GLY A 59 9.68 4.30 -14.07
C GLY A 59 8.30 4.94 -13.84
N PHE A 60 7.40 4.30 -13.08
CA PHE A 60 6.13 4.89 -12.66
C PHE A 60 6.26 5.65 -11.34
N GLU A 61 7.22 5.23 -10.50
CA GLU A 61 7.54 5.85 -9.22
C GLU A 61 8.30 7.16 -9.40
N GLU A 62 8.23 8.03 -8.38
CA GLU A 62 9.08 9.22 -8.29
C GLU A 62 10.55 8.83 -8.42
N SER A 63 11.25 9.46 -9.34
CA SER A 63 12.65 9.17 -9.66
C SER A 63 13.64 9.77 -8.65
N ASN A 64 13.26 10.87 -8.00
CA ASN A 64 14.08 11.52 -6.99
C ASN A 64 14.03 10.76 -5.66
N ILE A 65 15.09 10.02 -5.37
CA ILE A 65 15.19 9.20 -4.16
C ILE A 65 15.06 10.03 -2.88
N SER A 66 15.60 11.26 -2.85
CA SER A 66 15.47 12.12 -1.68
C SER A 66 14.01 12.49 -1.41
N LEU A 67 13.21 12.79 -2.42
CA LEU A 67 11.77 13.04 -2.23
C LEU A 67 11.05 11.80 -1.70
N ARG A 68 11.50 10.60 -2.07
CA ARG A 68 10.92 9.34 -1.60
C ARG A 68 11.28 8.97 -0.17
N THR A 69 12.33 9.57 0.37
CA THR A 69 12.93 9.15 1.64
C THR A 69 13.02 10.24 2.70
N GLU A 70 12.78 11.49 2.32
CA GLU A 70 12.92 12.64 3.21
C GLU A 70 11.57 13.39 3.32
N PRO A 71 10.68 13.01 4.25
CA PRO A 71 9.32 13.54 4.37
C PRO A 71 9.25 15.07 4.45
N LYS A 72 10.24 15.69 5.10
CA LYS A 72 10.30 17.15 5.28
C LYS A 72 10.60 17.93 4.00
N LEU A 73 11.01 17.26 2.91
CA LEU A 73 11.08 17.90 1.59
C LEU A 73 9.68 18.17 1.02
N SER A 74 8.69 17.35 1.40
CA SER A 74 7.29 17.55 1.00
C SER A 74 6.56 18.51 1.94
N LEU A 75 6.68 18.32 3.25
CA LEU A 75 6.10 19.19 4.26
C LEU A 75 7.18 19.55 5.29
N PRO A 76 7.81 20.75 5.21
CA PRO A 76 8.91 21.15 6.10
C PRO A 76 8.55 21.14 7.58
N SER A 77 7.28 21.44 7.92
CA SER A 77 6.75 21.44 9.28
C SER A 77 6.38 20.04 9.80
N ALA A 78 6.49 18.98 8.98
CA ALA A 78 6.10 17.64 9.37
C ALA A 78 6.85 17.16 10.61
N ARG A 79 6.08 16.63 11.58
CA ARG A 79 6.57 16.06 12.83
C ARG A 79 6.23 14.58 12.96
N SER A 80 5.12 14.15 12.31
CA SER A 80 4.70 12.76 12.26
C SER A 80 4.11 12.44 10.90
N ILE A 81 4.03 11.14 10.62
CA ILE A 81 3.29 10.58 9.48
C ILE A 81 2.23 9.65 10.05
N ILE A 82 1.01 9.79 9.56
CA ILE A 82 -0.10 8.87 9.82
C ILE A 82 -0.22 7.97 8.61
N ALA A 83 0.01 6.67 8.77
CA ALA A 83 -0.20 5.66 7.74
C ALA A 83 -1.58 5.05 7.87
N ILE A 84 -2.25 4.79 6.75
CA ILE A 84 -3.54 4.10 6.73
C ILE A 84 -3.51 2.92 5.76
N ALA A 85 -4.30 1.89 6.07
CA ALA A 85 -4.56 0.79 5.17
C ALA A 85 -6.06 0.52 5.07
N VAL A 86 -6.53 0.25 3.85
CA VAL A 86 -7.91 -0.10 3.55
C VAL A 86 -7.92 -1.39 2.74
N GLY A 87 -8.58 -2.41 3.26
CA GLY A 87 -8.69 -3.69 2.59
C GLY A 87 -9.52 -3.60 1.31
N TYR A 88 -9.08 -4.25 0.26
CA TYR A 88 -9.87 -4.33 -0.97
C TYR A 88 -10.44 -5.74 -1.18
N PRO A 89 -11.55 -5.86 -1.94
CA PRO A 89 -12.21 -7.13 -2.17
C PRO A 89 -11.27 -8.15 -2.82
N ASN A 90 -11.20 -9.34 -2.23
CA ASN A 90 -10.35 -10.42 -2.72
C ASN A 90 -11.13 -11.63 -3.22
N LYS A 91 -12.46 -11.59 -3.15
CA LYS A 91 -13.38 -12.62 -3.67
C LYS A 91 -14.44 -11.99 -4.55
N LEU A 92 -14.70 -12.62 -5.68
CA LEU A 92 -15.72 -12.19 -6.64
C LEU A 92 -16.81 -13.25 -6.68
N LYS A 93 -17.94 -12.97 -6.01
CA LYS A 93 -19.12 -13.84 -6.03
C LYS A 93 -19.76 -13.81 -7.43
N GLY A 94 -20.28 -14.95 -7.91
CA GLY A 94 -20.93 -15.03 -9.21
C GLY A 94 -19.98 -14.86 -10.42
N ALA A 95 -18.67 -14.93 -10.21
CA ALA A 95 -17.71 -14.77 -11.29
C ALA A 95 -17.88 -15.83 -12.38
N PRO A 96 -17.95 -15.43 -13.69
CA PRO A 96 -18.01 -16.38 -14.78
C PRO A 96 -16.73 -17.23 -14.83
N LYS A 97 -16.89 -18.52 -15.12
CA LYS A 97 -15.77 -19.45 -15.25
C LYS A 97 -15.21 -19.40 -16.68
N SER A 98 -13.88 -19.40 -16.78
CA SER A 98 -13.20 -19.56 -18.07
C SER A 98 -13.24 -21.04 -18.47
N VAL A 99 -13.88 -21.36 -19.58
CA VAL A 99 -13.99 -22.72 -20.13
C VAL A 99 -13.52 -22.76 -21.58
N LYS A 100 -13.38 -23.97 -22.17
CA LYS A 100 -13.03 -24.10 -23.60
C LYS A 100 -14.14 -23.48 -24.43
N GLY A 101 -13.81 -22.57 -25.34
CA GLY A 101 -14.76 -21.85 -26.20
C GLY A 101 -15.39 -20.60 -25.55
N ASP A 102 -15.20 -20.38 -24.23
CA ASP A 102 -15.60 -19.16 -23.50
C ASP A 102 -14.50 -18.74 -22.55
N ARG A 103 -13.42 -18.23 -23.11
CA ARG A 103 -12.26 -17.74 -22.34
C ARG A 103 -12.59 -16.40 -21.69
N ARG A 104 -12.18 -16.23 -20.44
CA ARG A 104 -12.40 -15.01 -19.66
C ARG A 104 -11.09 -14.32 -19.34
N GLY A 105 -11.06 -13.01 -19.50
CA GLY A 105 -9.98 -12.16 -19.05
C GLY A 105 -9.99 -12.01 -17.54
N MET A 106 -8.89 -11.51 -16.98
CA MET A 106 -8.76 -11.24 -15.55
C MET A 106 -8.12 -9.88 -15.31
N PHE A 107 -8.69 -9.13 -14.37
CA PHE A 107 -8.09 -7.95 -13.78
C PHE A 107 -7.53 -8.29 -12.38
N ALA A 108 -6.42 -7.69 -12.00
CA ALA A 108 -5.91 -7.80 -10.64
C ALA A 108 -6.93 -7.21 -9.65
N ARG A 109 -7.00 -7.78 -8.45
CA ARG A 109 -8.01 -7.40 -7.44
C ARG A 109 -7.91 -5.95 -7.01
N ALA A 110 -6.70 -5.42 -6.96
CA ALA A 110 -6.48 -4.02 -6.64
C ALA A 110 -7.14 -3.03 -7.63
N SER A 111 -7.53 -3.50 -8.83
CA SER A 111 -8.25 -2.69 -9.82
C SER A 111 -9.75 -3.02 -9.90
N TRP A 112 -10.29 -3.80 -8.94
CA TRP A 112 -11.70 -4.10 -8.93
C TRP A 112 -12.54 -2.96 -8.36
N GLY A 113 -13.69 -2.70 -8.99
CA GLY A 113 -14.62 -1.65 -8.56
C GLY A 113 -14.20 -0.26 -9.02
N GLN A 114 -14.33 0.70 -8.13
CA GLN A 114 -13.97 2.08 -8.39
C GLN A 114 -12.45 2.28 -8.27
N ASP A 115 -11.96 3.37 -8.86
CA ASP A 115 -10.58 3.80 -8.67
C ASP A 115 -10.27 4.01 -7.18
N TYR A 116 -9.37 3.20 -6.66
CA TYR A 116 -9.00 3.22 -5.24
C TYR A 116 -8.38 4.55 -4.80
N HIS A 117 -7.76 5.30 -5.69
CA HIS A 117 -7.24 6.63 -5.36
C HIS A 117 -8.38 7.54 -4.87
N SER A 118 -9.54 7.49 -5.51
CA SER A 118 -10.69 8.29 -5.07
C SER A 118 -11.28 7.79 -3.75
N ILE A 119 -11.27 6.49 -3.51
CA ILE A 119 -11.71 5.90 -2.23
C ILE A 119 -10.78 6.35 -1.09
N MET A 120 -9.48 6.20 -1.29
CA MET A 120 -8.47 6.56 -0.31
C MET A 120 -8.43 8.07 -0.03
N ARG A 121 -8.47 8.90 -1.07
CA ARG A 121 -8.51 10.36 -0.92
C ARG A 121 -9.71 10.81 -0.10
N LYS A 122 -10.91 10.31 -0.40
CA LYS A 122 -12.12 10.63 0.39
C LYS A 122 -11.96 10.32 1.87
N ARG A 123 -11.29 9.20 2.22
CA ARG A 123 -11.05 8.83 3.61
C ARG A 123 -9.98 9.72 4.26
N LEU A 124 -8.89 9.99 3.54
CA LEU A 124 -7.84 10.90 4.00
C LEU A 124 -8.37 12.33 4.17
N ASP A 125 -9.20 12.83 3.26
CA ASP A 125 -9.79 14.16 3.36
C ASP A 125 -10.69 14.27 4.60
N LYS A 126 -11.57 13.29 4.85
CA LYS A 126 -12.38 13.24 6.07
C LYS A 126 -11.54 13.20 7.34
N LEU A 127 -10.45 12.42 7.32
CA LEU A 127 -9.52 12.33 8.45
C LEU A 127 -8.78 13.65 8.67
N ALA A 128 -8.37 14.33 7.60
CA ALA A 128 -7.73 15.63 7.64
C ALA A 128 -8.67 16.71 8.21
N ASP A 129 -9.93 16.72 7.76
CA ASP A 129 -10.94 17.66 8.26
C ASP A 129 -11.19 17.44 9.75
N PHE A 130 -11.33 16.19 10.19
CA PHE A 130 -11.47 15.85 11.61
C PHE A 130 -10.27 16.35 12.44
N ILE A 131 -9.03 16.18 11.95
CA ILE A 131 -7.84 16.65 12.66
C ILE A 131 -7.82 18.18 12.71
N LYS A 132 -8.17 18.87 11.62
CA LYS A 132 -8.25 20.34 11.57
C LYS A 132 -9.31 20.92 12.50
N GLU A 133 -10.46 20.24 12.69
CA GLU A 133 -11.45 20.65 13.68
C GLU A 133 -10.89 20.63 15.10
N LYS A 134 -10.01 19.69 15.41
CA LYS A 134 -9.37 19.57 16.74
C LYS A 134 -8.15 20.48 16.91
N VAL A 135 -7.42 20.70 15.82
CA VAL A 135 -6.18 21.51 15.79
C VAL A 135 -6.21 22.41 14.56
N PRO A 136 -6.82 23.61 14.64
CA PRO A 136 -7.04 24.47 13.46
C PRO A 136 -5.77 24.86 12.69
N ASP A 137 -4.65 25.04 13.39
CA ASP A 137 -3.36 25.47 12.81
C ASP A 137 -2.50 24.30 12.32
N VAL A 138 -3.05 23.08 12.24
CA VAL A 138 -2.28 21.93 11.76
C VAL A 138 -2.03 22.01 10.26
N GLU A 139 -0.78 21.81 9.88
CA GLU A 139 -0.42 21.60 8.47
C GLU A 139 -0.49 20.10 8.15
N ILE A 140 -1.15 19.77 7.03
CA ILE A 140 -1.41 18.39 6.61
C ILE A 140 -1.16 18.26 5.11
N GLN A 141 -0.48 17.19 4.72
CA GLN A 141 -0.34 16.77 3.32
C GLN A 141 -0.61 15.29 3.19
N SER A 142 -1.69 14.92 2.50
CA SER A 142 -2.08 13.53 2.25
C SER A 142 -1.53 13.02 0.92
N MET A 143 -1.15 11.74 0.88
CA MET A 143 -0.63 11.05 -0.30
C MET A 143 -1.26 9.66 -0.44
N VAL A 144 -1.41 9.22 -1.69
CA VAL A 144 -1.88 7.88 -2.05
C VAL A 144 -1.18 7.50 -3.35
N ASP A 145 -0.41 6.43 -3.39
CA ASP A 145 0.25 5.82 -4.56
C ASP A 145 1.06 6.81 -5.42
N THR A 146 0.42 7.83 -5.96
CA THR A 146 1.04 8.90 -6.77
C THR A 146 1.75 9.96 -5.93
N GLY A 147 1.86 9.77 -4.62
CA GLY A 147 2.68 10.57 -3.71
C GLY A 147 4.17 10.34 -3.95
N VAL A 148 5.00 11.24 -3.38
CA VAL A 148 6.45 11.10 -3.52
C VAL A 148 7.04 10.08 -2.57
N LEU A 149 6.46 9.89 -1.37
CA LEU A 149 6.95 8.94 -0.38
C LEU A 149 6.69 7.49 -0.82
N SER A 150 7.34 6.57 -0.15
CA SER A 150 7.08 5.13 -0.32
C SER A 150 6.02 4.67 0.67
N ASP A 151 4.76 4.55 0.25
CA ASP A 151 3.62 4.12 1.07
C ASP A 151 3.95 2.85 1.87
N ARG A 152 4.65 1.89 1.24
CA ARG A 152 5.06 0.64 1.90
C ARG A 152 6.03 0.86 3.05
N ALA A 153 7.03 1.70 2.86
CA ALA A 153 8.01 1.99 3.91
C ALA A 153 7.37 2.78 5.05
N VAL A 154 6.46 3.69 4.75
CA VAL A 154 5.68 4.43 5.75
C VAL A 154 4.81 3.47 6.55
N ALA A 155 4.04 2.60 5.87
CA ALA A 155 3.16 1.62 6.51
C ALA A 155 3.93 0.64 7.41
N GLU A 156 5.09 0.15 6.96
CA GLU A 156 5.94 -0.75 7.75
C GLU A 156 6.48 -0.05 9.00
N ARG A 157 7.02 1.16 8.87
CA ARG A 157 7.55 1.92 10.01
C ARG A 157 6.46 2.36 10.98
N ALA A 158 5.22 2.52 10.52
CA ALA A 158 4.05 2.84 11.32
C ALA A 158 3.35 1.61 11.94
N GLY A 159 3.91 0.41 11.79
CA GLY A 159 3.40 -0.81 12.41
C GLY A 159 2.18 -1.45 11.75
N LEU A 160 1.80 -1.05 10.52
CA LEU A 160 0.64 -1.63 9.83
C LEU A 160 0.89 -3.06 9.33
N GLY A 161 2.14 -3.44 9.18
CA GLY A 161 2.55 -4.73 8.70
C GLY A 161 4.06 -4.79 8.47
N PHE A 162 4.54 -5.85 7.84
CA PHE A 162 5.94 -6.01 7.44
C PHE A 162 6.06 -6.24 5.95
N THR A 163 7.17 -5.85 5.34
CA THR A 163 7.41 -6.09 3.91
C THR A 163 7.71 -7.55 3.64
N GLY A 164 6.81 -8.24 2.94
CA GLY A 164 6.96 -9.64 2.56
C GLY A 164 7.93 -9.85 1.40
N ARG A 165 8.33 -11.12 1.16
CA ARG A 165 9.20 -11.49 0.01
C ARG A 165 8.58 -11.15 -1.35
N ASN A 166 7.27 -10.98 -1.42
CA ASN A 166 6.55 -10.52 -2.61
C ASN A 166 6.55 -9.00 -2.80
N GLY A 167 7.15 -8.25 -1.89
CA GLY A 167 7.24 -6.79 -1.94
C GLY A 167 5.99 -6.04 -1.47
N PHE A 168 4.95 -6.74 -1.01
CA PHE A 168 3.77 -6.13 -0.39
C PHE A 168 3.97 -5.99 1.12
N VAL A 169 3.30 -4.99 1.71
CA VAL A 169 3.10 -4.96 3.15
C VAL A 169 2.11 -6.06 3.51
N ILE A 170 2.49 -6.90 4.47
CA ILE A 170 1.65 -7.99 4.98
C ILE A 170 1.12 -7.57 6.34
N SER A 171 -0.15 -7.19 6.39
CA SER A 171 -0.86 -6.87 7.62
C SER A 171 -1.40 -8.16 8.27
N PRO A 172 -1.42 -8.25 9.61
CA PRO A 172 -2.07 -9.37 10.30
C PRO A 172 -3.55 -9.53 9.95
N GLU A 173 -4.25 -8.42 9.76
CA GLU A 173 -5.70 -8.39 9.55
C GLU A 173 -6.09 -8.44 8.06
N LEU A 174 -5.30 -7.80 7.20
CA LEU A 174 -5.61 -7.63 5.78
C LEU A 174 -4.77 -8.53 4.86
N GLY A 175 -3.77 -9.21 5.39
CA GLY A 175 -2.78 -9.90 4.57
C GLY A 175 -2.09 -8.90 3.64
N THR A 176 -2.04 -9.21 2.34
CA THR A 176 -1.53 -8.29 1.31
C THR A 176 -2.64 -7.54 0.55
N TRP A 177 -3.91 -7.73 0.94
CA TRP A 177 -5.08 -7.22 0.21
C TRP A 177 -5.50 -5.84 0.71
N SER A 178 -4.58 -4.87 0.69
CA SER A 178 -4.84 -3.51 1.16
C SER A 178 -4.27 -2.45 0.23
N TYR A 179 -5.00 -1.35 0.09
CA TYR A 179 -4.50 -0.07 -0.38
C TYR A 179 -3.81 0.64 0.78
N LEU A 180 -2.75 1.35 0.50
CA LEU A 180 -2.01 2.14 1.46
C LEU A 180 -2.15 3.62 1.14
N GLY A 181 -1.99 4.45 2.14
CA GLY A 181 -1.92 5.89 2.00
C GLY A 181 -1.35 6.50 3.27
N GLU A 182 -0.89 7.73 3.19
CA GLU A 182 -0.30 8.42 4.33
C GLU A 182 -0.66 9.90 4.36
N MET A 183 -0.42 10.47 5.53
CA MET A 183 -0.65 11.88 5.83
C MET A 183 0.51 12.42 6.64
N LEU A 184 1.26 13.36 6.09
CA LEU A 184 2.23 14.17 6.83
C LEU A 184 1.49 15.18 7.69
N VAL A 185 1.86 15.32 8.96
CA VAL A 185 1.22 16.25 9.89
C VAL A 185 2.27 17.02 10.73
N SER A 186 1.98 18.29 11.02
CA SER A 186 2.84 19.13 11.88
C SER A 186 2.70 18.83 13.37
N ILE A 187 1.85 17.89 13.77
CA ILE A 187 1.67 17.44 15.16
C ILE A 187 2.66 16.32 15.48
N PRO A 188 3.39 16.39 16.61
CA PRO A 188 4.25 15.30 17.05
C PRO A 188 3.42 14.24 17.81
N PHE A 189 3.06 13.16 17.14
CA PHE A 189 2.48 11.98 17.77
C PHE A 189 3.57 11.02 18.27
N GLU A 190 3.27 10.25 19.31
CA GLU A 190 4.11 9.11 19.72
C GLU A 190 4.05 8.06 18.61
N PRO A 191 5.19 7.62 18.05
CA PRO A 191 5.20 6.60 17.01
C PRO A 191 4.72 5.26 17.55
N ASP A 192 4.12 4.46 16.67
CA ASP A 192 3.84 3.06 16.94
C ASP A 192 5.07 2.21 16.62
N ASP A 193 5.20 1.07 17.27
CA ASP A 193 6.30 0.16 17.02
C ASP A 193 6.10 -0.60 15.72
N PRO A 194 7.14 -0.77 14.89
CA PRO A 194 7.08 -1.64 13.72
C PRO A 194 6.71 -3.07 14.11
N LEU A 195 5.95 -3.74 13.25
CA LEU A 195 5.56 -5.13 13.49
C LEU A 195 6.76 -6.08 13.35
N LEU A 196 7.08 -6.79 14.42
CA LEU A 196 8.14 -7.79 14.46
C LEU A 196 7.61 -9.15 13.92
N ASP A 197 7.40 -9.27 12.62
CA ASP A 197 7.04 -10.51 11.93
C ASP A 197 7.82 -10.60 10.60
N SER A 198 7.80 -11.77 9.96
CA SER A 198 8.50 -12.02 8.71
C SER A 198 7.89 -13.19 7.95
N CYS A 199 8.37 -13.39 6.72
CA CYS A 199 8.05 -14.58 5.93
C CYS A 199 8.76 -15.85 6.42
N GLY A 200 9.73 -15.75 7.36
CA GLY A 200 10.61 -16.87 7.71
C GLY A 200 11.27 -17.47 6.46
N ASP A 201 11.26 -18.78 6.34
CA ASP A 201 11.85 -19.51 5.21
C ASP A 201 10.91 -19.68 4.01
N CYS A 202 9.70 -19.12 4.04
CA CYS A 202 8.70 -19.28 2.99
C CYS A 202 9.11 -18.57 1.70
N THR A 203 9.24 -19.31 0.60
CA THR A 203 9.58 -18.80 -0.75
C THR A 203 8.46 -18.96 -1.78
N ILE A 204 7.28 -19.40 -1.38
CA ILE A 204 6.18 -19.81 -2.28
C ILE A 204 5.87 -18.74 -3.34
N CYS A 205 5.83 -17.45 -2.99
CA CYS A 205 5.55 -16.40 -3.95
C CYS A 205 6.67 -16.20 -4.98
N VAL A 206 7.93 -16.39 -4.57
CA VAL A 206 9.11 -16.31 -5.44
C VAL A 206 9.08 -17.45 -6.44
N ASP A 207 8.86 -18.68 -5.96
CA ASP A 207 8.85 -19.91 -6.78
C ASP A 207 7.68 -19.94 -7.76
N ARG A 208 6.55 -19.31 -7.40
CA ARG A 208 5.33 -19.24 -8.21
C ARG A 208 5.25 -18.03 -9.13
N CYS A 209 6.23 -17.11 -9.08
CA CYS A 209 6.24 -15.97 -9.99
C CYS A 209 6.46 -16.43 -11.43
N PRO A 210 5.52 -16.22 -12.36
CA PRO A 210 5.61 -16.78 -13.72
C PRO A 210 6.83 -16.29 -14.50
N THR A 211 7.33 -15.11 -14.16
CA THR A 211 8.43 -14.45 -14.89
C THR A 211 9.72 -14.38 -14.09
N GLY A 212 9.73 -14.89 -12.84
CA GLY A 212 10.86 -14.73 -11.95
C GLY A 212 11.16 -13.26 -11.59
N ALA A 213 10.13 -12.41 -11.59
CA ALA A 213 10.29 -11.00 -11.24
C ALA A 213 10.62 -10.79 -9.75
N LEU A 214 10.17 -11.69 -8.86
CA LEU A 214 10.50 -11.64 -7.45
C LEU A 214 11.88 -12.21 -7.20
N VAL A 215 12.79 -11.38 -6.69
CA VAL A 215 14.17 -11.76 -6.44
C VAL A 215 14.44 -12.15 -4.97
N GLY A 216 13.40 -12.15 -4.15
CA GLY A 216 13.49 -12.35 -2.70
C GLY A 216 13.72 -11.04 -1.94
N ASN A 217 13.79 -11.11 -0.61
CA ASN A 217 14.06 -9.96 0.28
C ASN A 217 13.13 -8.74 0.09
N GLY A 218 11.89 -8.96 -0.39
CA GLY A 218 10.95 -7.87 -0.69
C GLY A 218 11.29 -7.07 -1.95
N GLN A 219 12.34 -7.42 -2.68
CA GLN A 219 12.70 -6.78 -3.95
C GLN A 219 12.00 -7.41 -5.14
N LEU A 220 11.64 -6.58 -6.10
CA LEU A 220 10.96 -6.93 -7.33
C LEU A 220 11.73 -6.34 -8.52
N ASN A 221 12.08 -7.14 -9.51
CA ASN A 221 12.46 -6.61 -10.81
C ASN A 221 11.17 -6.23 -11.56
N SER A 222 10.80 -4.93 -11.54
CA SER A 222 9.57 -4.45 -12.17
C SER A 222 9.54 -4.72 -13.66
N GLN A 223 10.68 -4.67 -14.34
CA GLN A 223 10.79 -4.90 -15.81
C GLN A 223 10.34 -6.31 -16.23
N LYS A 224 10.32 -7.27 -15.28
CA LYS A 224 9.82 -8.65 -15.50
C LYS A 224 8.44 -8.89 -14.90
N CYS A 225 7.90 -7.96 -14.08
CA CYS A 225 6.63 -8.16 -13.40
C CYS A 225 5.46 -8.11 -14.38
N ILE A 226 4.59 -9.11 -14.38
CA ILE A 226 3.39 -9.11 -15.25
C ILE A 226 2.51 -7.90 -14.96
N SER A 227 2.41 -7.44 -13.70
CA SER A 227 1.67 -6.23 -13.39
C SER A 227 2.20 -5.01 -14.15
N PHE A 228 3.50 -4.85 -14.21
CA PHE A 228 4.14 -3.81 -15.02
C PHE A 228 3.95 -4.05 -16.53
N LEU A 229 4.21 -5.27 -17.00
CA LEU A 229 4.13 -5.62 -18.42
C LEU A 229 2.74 -5.39 -19.03
N THR A 230 1.67 -5.57 -18.24
CA THR A 230 0.29 -5.29 -18.70
C THR A 230 -0.04 -3.80 -18.78
N GLN A 231 0.84 -2.93 -18.31
CA GLN A 231 0.68 -1.46 -18.33
C GLN A 231 1.64 -0.78 -19.31
N THR A 232 2.60 -1.53 -19.85
CA THR A 232 3.55 -0.98 -20.82
C THR A 232 2.91 -0.77 -22.19
N LYS A 233 3.43 0.21 -22.94
CA LYS A 233 3.06 0.46 -24.34
C LYS A 233 4.00 -0.29 -25.28
N GLY A 234 3.48 -0.69 -26.44
CA GLY A 234 4.27 -1.31 -27.48
C GLY A 234 4.22 -2.83 -27.51
N TYR A 235 5.21 -3.44 -28.14
CA TYR A 235 5.26 -4.88 -28.37
C TYR A 235 5.85 -5.61 -27.16
N LEU A 236 5.16 -6.64 -26.69
CA LEU A 236 5.67 -7.55 -25.66
C LEU A 236 6.49 -8.66 -26.30
N GLN A 237 7.64 -8.95 -25.71
CA GLN A 237 8.49 -10.09 -26.12
C GLN A 237 7.69 -11.40 -26.00
N ASP A 238 7.92 -12.32 -26.93
CA ASP A 238 7.14 -13.55 -27.04
C ASP A 238 7.17 -14.41 -25.77
N GLU A 239 8.29 -14.43 -25.05
CA GLU A 239 8.40 -15.17 -23.79
C GLU A 239 7.39 -14.70 -22.72
N TYR A 240 7.04 -13.40 -22.68
CA TYR A 240 6.08 -12.85 -21.73
C TYR A 240 4.63 -13.05 -22.18
N ARG A 241 4.37 -13.11 -23.47
CA ARG A 241 3.00 -13.28 -24.01
C ARG A 241 2.34 -14.54 -23.48
N TYR A 242 3.06 -15.67 -23.43
CA TYR A 242 2.54 -16.91 -22.83
C TYR A 242 2.39 -16.82 -21.31
N LYS A 243 3.33 -16.15 -20.63
CA LYS A 243 3.34 -16.02 -19.16
C LYS A 243 2.23 -15.11 -18.65
N ILE A 244 1.81 -14.11 -19.42
CA ILE A 244 0.67 -13.24 -19.11
C ILE A 244 -0.63 -14.03 -19.06
N GLY A 245 -0.82 -14.99 -20.00
CA GLY A 245 -2.04 -15.79 -20.08
C GLY A 245 -3.26 -14.91 -20.38
N ASN A 246 -4.28 -15.01 -19.54
CA ASN A 246 -5.54 -14.25 -19.67
C ASN A 246 -5.60 -12.99 -18.79
N ARG A 247 -4.48 -12.49 -18.28
CA ARG A 247 -4.42 -11.25 -17.50
C ARG A 247 -4.49 -10.05 -18.43
N LEU A 248 -5.49 -9.19 -18.21
CA LEU A 248 -5.70 -7.96 -18.96
C LEU A 248 -4.99 -6.77 -18.31
N TYR A 249 -5.00 -6.73 -16.97
CA TYR A 249 -4.36 -5.68 -16.18
C TYR A 249 -3.93 -6.21 -14.83
N GLY A 250 -2.66 -6.02 -14.48
CA GLY A 250 -2.12 -6.44 -13.20
C GLY A 250 -1.92 -7.95 -13.05
N CYS A 251 -1.44 -8.37 -11.90
CA CYS A 251 -1.17 -9.78 -11.59
C CYS A 251 -1.21 -10.02 -10.07
N ASP A 252 -2.06 -10.96 -9.64
CA ASP A 252 -2.19 -11.32 -8.23
C ASP A 252 -1.45 -12.61 -7.84
N THR A 253 -0.66 -13.21 -8.74
CA THR A 253 -0.11 -14.56 -8.49
C THR A 253 0.61 -14.66 -7.16
N CYS A 254 1.50 -13.72 -6.84
CA CYS A 254 2.27 -13.73 -5.60
C CYS A 254 1.40 -13.51 -4.34
N GLN A 255 0.29 -12.78 -4.46
CA GLN A 255 -0.66 -12.57 -3.38
C GLN A 255 -1.57 -13.81 -3.19
N GLN A 256 -2.04 -14.41 -4.27
CA GLN A 256 -2.93 -15.58 -4.23
C GLN A 256 -2.28 -16.79 -3.57
N VAL A 257 -0.98 -16.97 -3.75
CA VAL A 257 -0.24 -18.11 -3.18
C VAL A 257 0.29 -17.84 -1.78
N CYS A 258 0.20 -16.61 -1.29
CA CYS A 258 0.72 -16.22 0.01
C CYS A 258 -0.06 -16.88 1.15
N PRO A 259 0.56 -17.67 2.03
CA PRO A 259 -0.14 -18.31 3.14
C PRO A 259 -0.68 -17.30 4.17
N LYS A 260 -0.08 -16.13 4.28
CA LYS A 260 -0.56 -15.04 5.15
C LYS A 260 -1.91 -14.43 4.68
N ASN A 261 -2.37 -14.76 3.46
CA ASN A 261 -3.67 -14.36 2.93
C ASN A 261 -4.79 -15.39 3.21
N ARG A 262 -4.47 -16.52 3.85
CA ARG A 262 -5.48 -17.54 4.17
C ARG A 262 -6.49 -17.02 5.17
N GLY A 263 -7.79 -17.18 4.85
CA GLY A 263 -8.88 -16.72 5.70
C GLY A 263 -9.20 -15.23 5.59
N ILE A 264 -8.33 -14.43 5.00
CA ILE A 264 -8.60 -13.01 4.78
C ILE A 264 -9.76 -12.84 3.79
N ASN A 265 -10.72 -12.03 4.18
CA ASN A 265 -11.87 -11.68 3.34
C ASN A 265 -12.31 -10.25 3.70
N THR A 266 -11.77 -9.30 2.98
CA THR A 266 -12.13 -7.89 3.13
C THR A 266 -13.23 -7.51 2.16
N GLN A 267 -14.18 -6.72 2.61
CA GLN A 267 -15.25 -6.17 1.79
C GLN A 267 -15.73 -4.86 2.42
N HIS A 268 -15.84 -3.82 1.61
CA HIS A 268 -16.45 -2.55 1.98
C HIS A 268 -17.69 -2.34 1.13
N ASP A 269 -18.76 -1.84 1.73
CA ASP A 269 -20.06 -1.64 1.05
C ASP A 269 -20.00 -0.57 -0.04
N ASP A 270 -19.06 0.34 0.05
CA ASP A 270 -18.79 1.38 -0.95
C ASP A 270 -18.00 0.90 -2.17
N ILE A 271 -17.57 -0.37 -2.20
CA ILE A 271 -16.87 -0.98 -3.34
C ILE A 271 -17.80 -1.95 -4.07
N VAL A 272 -18.40 -1.47 -5.15
CA VAL A 272 -19.30 -2.26 -5.98
C VAL A 272 -18.52 -3.07 -7.02
N LEU A 273 -18.77 -4.38 -7.09
CA LEU A 273 -18.11 -5.30 -8.02
C LEU A 273 -19.11 -5.81 -9.08
N GLU A 274 -18.71 -5.70 -10.33
CA GLU A 274 -19.47 -6.21 -11.49
C GLU A 274 -18.75 -7.41 -12.13
N PRO A 275 -19.14 -8.67 -11.81
CA PRO A 275 -18.42 -9.88 -12.21
C PRO A 275 -18.17 -10.03 -13.71
N GLU A 276 -19.13 -9.65 -14.56
CA GLU A 276 -18.99 -9.75 -16.02
C GLU A 276 -17.98 -8.73 -16.56
N ILE A 277 -17.91 -7.52 -15.97
CA ILE A 277 -16.93 -6.50 -16.34
C ILE A 277 -15.54 -6.92 -15.88
N LEU A 278 -15.43 -7.46 -14.66
CA LEU A 278 -14.15 -7.86 -14.07
C LEU A 278 -13.59 -9.16 -14.66
N LYS A 279 -14.43 -9.94 -15.36
CA LYS A 279 -14.04 -11.14 -16.11
C LYS A 279 -14.68 -11.16 -17.50
N PRO A 280 -14.27 -10.23 -18.38
CA PRO A 280 -14.85 -10.12 -19.70
C PRO A 280 -14.51 -11.33 -20.56
N ARG A 281 -15.38 -11.61 -21.53
CA ARG A 281 -15.14 -12.64 -22.54
C ARG A 281 -13.98 -12.21 -23.46
N LEU A 282 -13.05 -13.13 -23.69
CA LEU A 282 -11.99 -12.95 -24.70
C LEU A 282 -12.46 -13.52 -26.03
N VAL A 283 -12.44 -12.68 -27.07
CA VAL A 283 -12.79 -13.04 -28.46
C VAL A 283 -11.55 -13.35 -29.25
#